data_2e125704b3dc01b05de12760a7c54bb2
#
_entry.id   2e125704b3dc01b05de12760a7c54bb2
#
_cell.length_a   1.000
_cell.length_b   1.000
_cell.length_c   1.000
_cell.angle_alpha   90.00
_cell.angle_beta   90.00
_cell.angle_gamma   90.00
#
_symmetry.space_group_name_H-M   'P 1'
#
loop_
_entity.id
_entity.type
_entity.pdbx_description
1 polymer ?
#
loop_
_entity_poly.entity_id
_entity_poly.type
_entity_poly.pdbx_seq_one_letter_code
_entity_poly.pdbx_strand_id
1 'polypeptide(L)'
;ERYMLCAARSLVMGADGSDVLSAAFSAKKAALTVDRLAQRLAPDNMRGSEGAVETKLYASLDNVGSLHRVECGAEGYTREEAIEEAKRCIQCRCDECMKACAYLKHYKKHPGLLAREIYNNTQIIMGDHPLNKAMNACALCGQCTVVCPKGIDMAQVCKSARENMVSTDKMPLAPHEFALMDMLFSNGEAFLCRRQPGYDKCRYVFFPGCQSSAIAPATVRAAYEDLCARLEGGVALMLGCCGAICDWAGRYEMYGQQFEFIENELAKLGYPTVIAACPSCKKELSGHENIEIVGIWDVLQEIGLPKEAKILERCAALHDSCGARGDAETQRSVRDILKKLGVSILETEYSGDRSPCCGYGGLTSYTNRELGHELAEKCLERSDAPYVSYCMACRDRFAREGRESRHILELVYGTDAGAPPDISEKRYNRLTLKNELLRDIWGEETMNMDLPYKLEFDEAALKMMDERMILKSDVISVIDAYRESGEAIEDADTGYLMLRARLGNVTFWVALTEDEEGYTVRRAYSHRMNVVKRQE
;
A
#
# COMPACT_ATOMS: atom_id res chain seq x y z
N GLU A 1 -11.28 47.87 16.09
CA GLU A 1 -12.19 47.47 14.98
C GLU A 1 -11.44 46.62 13.95
N ARG A 2 -12.20 45.73 13.29
CA ARG A 2 -11.63 44.80 12.30
C ARG A 2 -11.06 45.59 11.12
N TYR A 3 -9.82 45.38 10.74
CA TYR A 3 -9.09 46.03 9.65
C TYR A 3 -8.69 47.51 9.92
N MET A 4 -8.68 47.96 11.17
CA MET A 4 -8.30 49.33 11.56
C MET A 4 -9.16 50.43 10.93
N LEU A 5 -10.36 50.10 10.45
CA LEU A 5 -11.30 51.03 9.83
C LEU A 5 -12.24 51.58 10.91
N CYS A 6 -12.32 52.88 11.04
CA CYS A 6 -13.23 53.54 11.94
C CYS A 6 -14.67 53.57 11.40
N ALA A 7 -15.66 53.81 12.28
CA ALA A 7 -17.06 53.94 11.94
C ALA A 7 -17.32 55.01 10.86
N ALA A 8 -16.48 56.04 10.78
CA ALA A 8 -16.52 57.07 9.76
C ALA A 8 -16.04 56.67 8.36
N ARG A 9 -15.85 55.39 8.09
CA ARG A 9 -15.49 54.73 6.81
C ARG A 9 -14.36 55.36 5.97
N SER A 10 -14.02 56.62 6.18
CA SER A 10 -12.93 57.33 5.51
C SER A 10 -11.70 57.52 6.42
N LEU A 11 -11.77 57.03 7.66
CA LEU A 11 -10.67 57.13 8.62
C LEU A 11 -10.12 55.74 8.93
N VAL A 12 -8.83 55.56 8.68
CA VAL A 12 -8.08 54.36 9.06
C VAL A 12 -7.17 54.75 10.19
N MET A 13 -7.31 54.10 11.35
CA MET A 13 -6.42 54.31 12.48
C MET A 13 -5.30 53.29 12.49
N GLY A 14 -4.06 53.75 12.51
CA GLY A 14 -2.89 52.92 12.73
C GLY A 14 -2.27 53.32 14.04
N ALA A 15 -2.30 52.49 14.99
CA ALA A 15 -1.42 52.39 16.13
C ALA A 15 -2.11 51.95 17.40
N ASP A 16 -1.55 50.96 17.96
CA ASP A 16 -1.41 50.81 19.39
C ASP A 16 0.09 50.71 19.68
N GLY A 17 0.60 51.61 20.49
CA GLY A 17 2.01 51.78 20.70
C GLY A 17 2.54 51.11 21.97
N SER A 18 2.04 49.90 22.31
CA SER A 18 2.55 49.16 23.46
C SER A 18 4.01 48.72 23.28
N ASP A 19 4.41 48.42 22.03
CA ASP A 19 5.78 48.09 21.63
C ASP A 19 6.00 48.34 20.14
N VAL A 20 7.28 48.36 19.71
CA VAL A 20 7.67 48.65 18.31
C VAL A 20 7.09 47.64 17.31
N LEU A 21 6.97 46.35 17.69
CA LEU A 21 6.43 45.32 16.82
C LEU A 21 4.93 45.49 16.65
N SER A 22 4.19 45.74 17.71
CA SER A 22 2.74 45.99 17.67
C SER A 22 2.43 47.23 16.85
N ALA A 23 3.21 48.32 17.00
CA ALA A 23 3.09 49.52 16.20
C ALA A 23 3.34 49.23 14.68
N ALA A 24 4.38 48.46 14.35
CA ALA A 24 4.68 48.06 12.98
C ALA A 24 3.58 47.17 12.36
N PHE A 25 3.02 46.25 13.12
CA PHE A 25 1.90 45.43 12.68
C PHE A 25 0.63 46.26 12.42
N SER A 26 0.28 47.13 13.33
CA SER A 26 -0.85 48.04 13.21
C SER A 26 -0.71 48.94 11.98
N ALA A 27 0.48 49.51 11.78
CA ALA A 27 0.78 50.33 10.61
C ALA A 27 0.64 49.57 9.29
N LYS A 28 1.17 48.37 9.19
CA LYS A 28 1.02 47.49 8.00
C LYS A 28 -0.43 47.14 7.73
N LYS A 29 -1.20 46.82 8.75
CA LYS A 29 -2.63 46.51 8.64
C LYS A 29 -3.43 47.73 8.18
N ALA A 30 -3.15 48.91 8.71
CA ALA A 30 -3.76 50.15 8.28
C ALA A 30 -3.40 50.50 6.84
N ALA A 31 -2.12 50.39 6.45
CA ALA A 31 -1.66 50.62 5.09
C ALA A 31 -2.34 49.73 4.07
N LEU A 32 -2.51 48.43 4.37
CA LEU A 32 -3.21 47.52 3.50
C LEU A 32 -4.71 47.86 3.38
N THR A 33 -5.34 48.34 4.44
CA THR A 33 -6.72 48.83 4.40
C THR A 33 -6.85 50.04 3.48
N VAL A 34 -5.93 51.01 3.59
CA VAL A 34 -5.89 52.18 2.70
C VAL A 34 -5.70 51.78 1.25
N ASP A 35 -4.79 50.85 0.98
CA ASP A 35 -4.54 50.30 -0.36
C ASP A 35 -5.80 49.67 -0.95
N ARG A 36 -6.50 48.85 -0.21
CA ARG A 36 -7.76 48.24 -0.67
C ARG A 36 -8.85 49.29 -0.95
N LEU A 37 -9.01 50.25 -0.07
CA LEU A 37 -9.97 51.33 -0.27
C LEU A 37 -9.61 52.20 -1.49
N ALA A 38 -8.34 52.51 -1.71
CA ALA A 38 -7.86 53.23 -2.90
C ALA A 38 -8.13 52.48 -4.19
N GLN A 39 -8.03 51.16 -4.18
CA GLN A 39 -8.37 50.27 -5.30
C GLN A 39 -9.89 50.00 -5.45
N ARG A 40 -10.73 50.57 -4.60
CA ARG A 40 -12.18 50.34 -4.52
C ARG A 40 -12.54 48.86 -4.25
N LEU A 41 -11.67 48.16 -3.55
CA LEU A 41 -11.90 46.79 -3.12
C LEU A 41 -12.49 46.76 -1.71
N ALA A 42 -13.18 45.66 -1.37
CA ALA A 42 -13.60 45.44 0.00
C ALA A 42 -12.38 45.34 0.95
N PRO A 43 -12.43 45.89 2.19
CA PRO A 43 -11.30 45.86 3.10
C PRO A 43 -10.76 44.46 3.43
N ASP A 44 -11.58 43.43 3.28
CA ASP A 44 -11.27 42.02 3.53
C ASP A 44 -10.82 41.26 2.28
N ASN A 45 -10.86 41.88 1.10
CA ASN A 45 -10.51 41.22 -0.14
C ASN A 45 -9.05 40.73 -0.14
N MET A 46 -8.88 39.42 -0.39
CA MET A 46 -7.57 38.73 -0.42
C MET A 46 -6.71 38.96 0.85
N ARG A 47 -7.35 39.17 1.99
CA ARG A 47 -6.65 39.29 3.28
C ARG A 47 -6.75 37.96 4.03
N GLY A 48 -5.61 37.32 4.24
CA GLY A 48 -5.48 36.17 5.12
C GLY A 48 -5.58 36.57 6.62
N SER A 49 -5.26 35.68 7.52
CA SER A 49 -5.18 36.02 8.94
C SER A 49 -4.04 37.00 9.16
N GLU A 50 -4.41 38.21 9.51
CA GLU A 50 -3.48 39.26 9.91
C GLU A 50 -3.37 39.27 11.44
N GLY A 51 -2.24 38.96 11.97
CA GLY A 51 -1.99 38.87 13.38
C GLY A 51 -0.64 38.28 13.66
N ALA A 52 -0.30 38.12 14.92
CA ALA A 52 0.90 37.41 15.31
C ALA A 52 0.80 35.98 14.72
N VAL A 53 1.61 35.71 13.73
CA VAL A 53 1.77 34.32 13.26
C VAL A 53 2.54 33.61 14.35
N GLU A 54 1.90 32.66 15.04
CA GLU A 54 2.66 31.74 15.88
C GLU A 54 3.66 30.98 14.99
N THR A 55 4.86 31.47 14.91
CA THR A 55 5.99 30.73 14.38
C THR A 55 6.45 29.75 15.45
N LYS A 56 5.64 28.74 15.75
CA LYS A 56 6.15 27.56 16.42
C LYS A 56 7.01 26.82 15.40
N LEU A 57 8.29 27.20 15.36
CA LEU A 57 9.32 26.41 14.71
C LEU A 57 9.41 25.12 15.52
N TYR A 58 8.88 24.04 14.95
CA TYR A 58 9.08 22.72 15.52
C TYR A 58 10.46 22.25 15.11
N ALA A 59 11.32 22.04 16.11
CA ALA A 59 12.56 21.32 15.93
C ALA A 59 12.52 20.10 16.84
N SER A 60 12.84 18.93 16.31
CA SER A 60 13.06 17.76 17.16
C SER A 60 14.29 18.00 18.01
N LEU A 61 14.14 17.82 19.33
CA LEU A 61 15.24 17.86 20.29
C LEU A 61 15.78 16.46 20.61
N ASP A 62 15.24 15.43 19.99
CA ASP A 62 15.69 14.08 20.16
C ASP A 62 17.16 13.98 19.70
N ASN A 63 18.03 13.46 20.58
CA ASN A 63 19.48 13.37 20.38
C ASN A 63 20.24 14.70 20.28
N VAL A 64 19.63 15.79 20.72
CA VAL A 64 20.33 17.09 20.83
C VAL A 64 20.92 17.21 22.23
N GLY A 65 22.25 17.25 22.32
CA GLY A 65 22.97 17.51 23.57
C GLY A 65 22.85 18.98 24.00
N SER A 66 22.73 19.21 25.29
CA SER A 66 22.76 20.58 25.83
C SER A 66 24.17 21.17 25.72
N LEU A 67 24.31 22.33 25.10
CA LEU A 67 25.55 23.12 25.08
C LEU A 67 25.39 24.35 25.93
N HIS A 68 26.49 24.73 26.62
CA HIS A 68 26.52 25.96 27.42
C HIS A 68 26.31 27.18 26.52
N ARG A 69 25.49 28.11 27.01
CA ARG A 69 25.31 29.41 26.37
C ARG A 69 26.58 30.26 26.54
N VAL A 70 27.04 30.87 25.47
CA VAL A 70 28.08 31.90 25.54
C VAL A 70 27.43 33.20 25.97
N GLU A 71 27.94 33.80 27.06
CA GLU A 71 27.42 35.08 27.55
C GLU A 71 27.83 36.22 26.61
N CYS A 72 26.84 37.03 26.22
CA CYS A 72 27.07 38.18 25.36
C CYS A 72 27.56 39.37 26.19
N GLY A 73 28.74 39.88 25.91
CA GLY A 73 29.23 41.10 26.50
C GLY A 73 28.43 42.35 26.10
N ALA A 74 28.66 43.47 26.76
CA ALA A 74 27.96 44.74 26.47
C ALA A 74 28.20 45.25 25.04
N GLU A 75 29.31 44.89 24.43
CA GLU A 75 29.70 45.26 23.06
C GLU A 75 29.32 44.18 22.01
N GLY A 76 28.60 43.17 22.42
CA GLY A 76 28.25 42.02 21.55
C GLY A 76 29.23 40.85 21.69
N TYR A 77 29.14 39.86 20.80
CA TYR A 77 30.06 38.74 20.71
C TYR A 77 31.31 39.11 19.91
N THR A 78 32.45 38.66 20.37
CA THR A 78 33.61 38.55 19.47
C THR A 78 33.31 37.53 18.36
N ARG A 79 34.15 37.48 17.34
CA ARG A 79 33.98 36.51 16.24
C ARG A 79 34.04 35.06 16.73
N GLU A 80 34.95 34.77 17.63
CA GLU A 80 35.16 33.46 18.23
C GLU A 80 33.95 33.06 19.12
N GLU A 81 33.48 33.97 19.95
CA GLU A 81 32.28 33.78 20.78
C GLU A 81 31.02 33.58 19.92
N ALA A 82 30.86 34.33 18.83
CA ALA A 82 29.75 34.18 17.91
C ALA A 82 29.77 32.81 17.19
N ILE A 83 30.97 32.33 16.83
CA ILE A 83 31.13 30.97 16.24
C ILE A 83 30.78 29.91 17.27
N GLU A 84 31.19 30.05 18.51
CA GLU A 84 30.89 29.09 19.56
C GLU A 84 29.39 29.10 19.92
N GLU A 85 28.75 30.27 20.04
CA GLU A 85 27.31 30.36 20.26
C GLU A 85 26.51 29.81 19.05
N ALA A 86 27.01 30.00 17.84
CA ALA A 86 26.36 29.46 16.64
C ALA A 86 26.33 27.90 16.62
N LYS A 87 27.24 27.22 17.31
CA LYS A 87 27.21 25.77 17.47
C LYS A 87 26.01 25.26 18.24
N ARG A 88 25.37 26.12 19.04
CA ARG A 88 24.11 25.84 19.75
C ARG A 88 22.90 25.92 18.84
N CYS A 89 23.06 26.38 17.61
CA CYS A 89 21.98 26.50 16.67
C CYS A 89 21.54 25.10 16.23
N ILE A 90 20.27 24.80 16.44
CA ILE A 90 19.64 23.58 15.91
C ILE A 90 18.91 23.90 14.61
N GLN A 91 18.76 22.91 13.74
CA GLN A 91 17.96 23.10 12.54
C GLN A 91 16.51 23.40 12.90
N CYS A 92 16.04 24.60 12.61
CA CYS A 92 14.66 25.02 12.84
C CYS A 92 13.67 24.43 11.84
N ARG A 93 14.16 23.81 10.78
CA ARG A 93 13.35 23.14 9.77
C ARG A 93 12.98 21.75 10.27
N CYS A 94 11.68 21.47 10.41
CA CYS A 94 11.21 20.14 10.71
C CYS A 94 11.31 19.25 9.46
N ASP A 95 12.10 18.18 9.54
CA ASP A 95 12.29 17.18 8.50
C ASP A 95 11.84 15.78 8.93
N GLU A 96 11.04 15.64 10.00
CA GLU A 96 10.65 14.34 10.57
C GLU A 96 9.96 13.46 9.53
N CYS A 97 9.05 13.99 8.75
CA CYS A 97 8.40 13.25 7.65
C CYS A 97 9.39 12.85 6.54
N MET A 98 10.39 13.70 6.25
CA MET A 98 11.43 13.40 5.25
C MET A 98 12.39 12.31 5.75
N LYS A 99 12.73 12.31 7.05
CA LYS A 99 13.56 11.27 7.67
C LYS A 99 12.82 9.94 7.71
N ALA A 100 11.54 9.96 8.05
CA ALA A 100 10.73 8.76 8.22
C ALA A 100 10.33 8.12 6.88
N CYS A 101 9.96 8.91 5.86
CA CYS A 101 9.31 8.44 4.65
C CYS A 101 10.28 8.38 3.46
N ALA A 102 10.55 7.17 2.93
CA ALA A 102 11.38 6.99 1.73
C ALA A 102 10.75 7.65 0.50
N TYR A 103 9.43 7.66 0.36
CA TYR A 103 8.73 8.34 -0.73
C TYR A 103 9.06 9.84 -0.80
N LEU A 104 8.97 10.56 0.32
CA LEU A 104 9.31 11.99 0.36
C LEU A 104 10.79 12.23 0.09
N LYS A 105 11.66 11.34 0.61
CA LYS A 105 13.11 11.37 0.36
C LYS A 105 13.44 11.13 -1.11
N HIS A 106 12.79 10.16 -1.75
CA HIS A 106 12.96 9.82 -3.18
C HIS A 106 12.65 11.03 -4.08
N TYR A 107 11.51 11.67 -3.87
CA TYR A 107 11.11 12.86 -4.65
C TYR A 107 11.81 14.15 -4.20
N LYS A 108 12.57 14.13 -3.10
CA LYS A 108 13.32 15.28 -2.54
C LYS A 108 12.45 16.52 -2.34
N LYS A 109 11.19 16.33 -1.97
CA LYS A 109 10.20 17.41 -1.82
C LYS A 109 9.51 17.34 -0.47
N HIS A 110 9.43 18.51 0.19
CA HIS A 110 8.62 18.64 1.38
C HIS A 110 7.14 18.47 1.07
N PRO A 111 6.35 17.92 2.01
CA PRO A 111 4.93 17.68 1.84
C PRO A 111 4.15 18.86 1.29
N GLY A 112 4.37 20.07 1.82
CA GLY A 112 3.64 21.25 1.36
C GLY A 112 3.93 21.67 -0.07
N LEU A 113 5.19 21.50 -0.53
CA LEU A 113 5.55 21.74 -1.92
C LEU A 113 4.95 20.65 -2.84
N LEU A 114 5.11 19.39 -2.44
CA LEU A 114 4.59 18.25 -3.21
C LEU A 114 3.07 18.30 -3.34
N ALA A 115 2.34 18.63 -2.26
CA ALA A 115 0.89 18.79 -2.27
C ALA A 115 0.45 19.88 -3.26
N ARG A 116 1.14 21.03 -3.27
CA ARG A 116 0.85 22.12 -4.22
C ARG A 116 1.11 21.71 -5.67
N GLU A 117 2.21 21.00 -5.92
CA GLU A 117 2.52 20.52 -7.26
C GLU A 117 1.52 19.46 -7.74
N ILE A 118 1.10 18.54 -6.86
CA ILE A 118 0.04 17.56 -7.14
C ILE A 118 -1.27 18.29 -7.45
N TYR A 119 -1.64 19.29 -6.65
CA TYR A 119 -2.82 20.11 -6.93
C TYR A 119 -2.72 20.78 -8.30
N ASN A 120 -1.61 21.43 -8.62
CA ASN A 120 -1.40 22.06 -9.93
C ASN A 120 -1.52 21.02 -11.06
N ASN A 121 -0.99 19.82 -10.88
CA ASN A 121 -1.09 18.72 -11.84
C ASN A 121 -2.56 18.31 -12.11
N THR A 122 -3.42 18.33 -11.10
CA THR A 122 -4.85 18.03 -11.28
C THR A 122 -5.59 19.12 -12.07
N GLN A 123 -5.08 20.36 -12.06
CA GLN A 123 -5.69 21.51 -12.76
C GLN A 123 -5.34 21.56 -14.25
N ILE A 124 -4.37 20.78 -14.73
CA ILE A 124 -4.01 20.73 -16.15
C ILE A 124 -5.21 20.17 -16.93
N ILE A 125 -5.68 20.93 -17.92
CA ILE A 125 -6.82 20.52 -18.77
C ILE A 125 -6.32 19.72 -19.97
N MET A 126 -5.26 20.19 -20.63
CA MET A 126 -4.66 19.55 -21.79
C MET A 126 -3.13 19.55 -21.63
N GLY A 127 -2.50 18.42 -21.87
CA GLY A 127 -1.04 18.27 -21.81
C GLY A 127 -0.60 17.14 -20.87
N ASP A 128 0.69 17.09 -20.62
CA ASP A 128 1.30 16.07 -19.78
C ASP A 128 1.00 16.33 -18.30
N HIS A 129 0.78 15.24 -17.57
CA HIS A 129 0.58 15.23 -16.12
C HIS A 129 1.82 14.66 -15.42
N PRO A 130 2.89 15.45 -15.24
CA PRO A 130 4.20 14.94 -14.79
C PRO A 130 4.18 14.37 -13.37
N LEU A 131 3.22 14.77 -12.53
CA LEU A 131 3.08 14.28 -11.16
C LEU A 131 2.23 13.00 -11.04
N ASN A 132 1.66 12.49 -12.15
CA ASN A 132 0.87 11.26 -12.10
C ASN A 132 1.68 10.09 -11.51
N LYS A 133 2.94 9.91 -11.93
CA LYS A 133 3.80 8.87 -11.35
C LYS A 133 4.03 9.09 -9.86
N ALA A 134 4.31 10.31 -9.44
CA ALA A 134 4.58 10.62 -8.03
C ALA A 134 3.36 10.38 -7.15
N MET A 135 2.18 10.92 -7.48
CA MET A 135 0.99 10.74 -6.65
C MET A 135 0.51 9.28 -6.61
N ASN A 136 0.75 8.51 -7.69
CA ASN A 136 0.41 7.09 -7.74
C ASN A 136 1.45 6.18 -7.06
N ALA A 137 2.62 6.68 -6.76
CA ALA A 137 3.69 5.94 -6.09
C ALA A 137 3.68 6.09 -4.55
N CYS A 138 2.82 6.92 -3.97
CA CYS A 138 2.66 6.97 -2.51
C CYS A 138 2.03 5.69 -1.99
N ALA A 139 2.62 5.10 -0.94
CA ALA A 139 2.11 3.87 -0.33
C ALA A 139 0.83 4.04 0.49
N LEU A 140 0.30 5.25 0.62
CA LEU A 140 -0.90 5.60 1.40
C LEU A 140 -0.86 5.11 2.86
N CYS A 141 0.32 4.93 3.42
CA CYS A 141 0.51 4.27 4.72
C CYS A 141 0.28 5.18 5.94
N GLY A 142 0.20 6.50 5.78
CA GLY A 142 -0.05 7.45 6.86
C GLY A 142 1.11 7.66 7.85
N GLN A 143 2.32 7.09 7.64
CA GLN A 143 3.45 7.31 8.55
C GLN A 143 3.82 8.79 8.67
N CYS A 144 3.78 9.54 7.56
CA CYS A 144 4.06 10.97 7.54
C CYS A 144 3.15 11.75 8.47
N THR A 145 1.89 11.34 8.61
CA THR A 145 0.90 11.97 9.51
C THR A 145 1.25 11.75 10.97
N VAL A 146 1.63 10.51 11.33
CA VAL A 146 1.97 10.14 12.72
C VAL A 146 3.25 10.81 13.21
N VAL A 147 4.27 10.92 12.36
CA VAL A 147 5.54 11.57 12.73
C VAL A 147 5.49 13.10 12.64
N CYS A 148 4.45 13.65 11.99
CA CYS A 148 4.32 15.09 11.79
C CYS A 148 3.67 15.76 13.00
N PRO A 149 4.34 16.69 13.68
CA PRO A 149 3.73 17.43 14.81
C PRO A 149 2.56 18.32 14.40
N LYS A 150 2.38 18.55 13.10
CA LYS A 150 1.26 19.32 12.53
C LYS A 150 0.21 18.44 11.82
N GLY A 151 0.39 17.13 11.83
CA GLY A 151 -0.56 16.19 11.25
C GLY A 151 -0.73 16.29 9.73
N ILE A 152 0.33 16.63 8.98
CA ILE A 152 0.26 16.67 7.51
C ILE A 152 0.03 15.26 6.97
N ASP A 153 -1.06 15.09 6.23
CA ASP A 153 -1.45 13.80 5.64
C ASP A 153 -1.21 13.76 4.12
N MET A 154 -0.02 13.30 3.74
CA MET A 154 0.30 13.09 2.32
C MET A 154 -0.41 11.89 1.72
N ALA A 155 -0.82 10.90 2.53
CA ALA A 155 -1.59 9.78 2.04
C ALA A 155 -2.95 10.26 1.53
N GLN A 156 -3.64 11.09 2.32
CA GLN A 156 -4.92 11.68 1.90
C GLN A 156 -4.77 12.61 0.69
N VAL A 157 -3.72 13.42 0.63
CA VAL A 157 -3.43 14.29 -0.53
C VAL A 157 -3.28 13.45 -1.81
N CYS A 158 -2.47 12.38 -1.76
CA CYS A 158 -2.27 11.53 -2.92
C CYS A 158 -3.54 10.74 -3.29
N LYS A 159 -4.29 10.24 -2.30
CA LYS A 159 -5.54 9.53 -2.54
C LYS A 159 -6.58 10.42 -3.22
N SER A 160 -6.86 11.60 -2.66
CA SER A 160 -7.80 12.55 -3.26
C SER A 160 -7.39 13.00 -4.67
N ALA A 161 -6.08 13.13 -4.93
CA ALA A 161 -5.59 13.44 -6.26
C ALA A 161 -5.86 12.28 -7.24
N ARG A 162 -5.64 11.01 -6.83
CA ARG A 162 -5.96 9.83 -7.65
C ARG A 162 -7.45 9.78 -7.99
N GLU A 163 -8.32 9.96 -7.00
CA GLU A 163 -9.78 9.99 -7.17
C GLU A 163 -10.21 11.08 -8.17
N ASN A 164 -9.67 12.30 -8.01
CA ASN A 164 -9.94 13.41 -8.92
C ASN A 164 -9.48 13.11 -10.36
N MET A 165 -8.26 12.58 -10.53
CA MET A 165 -7.72 12.28 -11.85
C MET A 165 -8.45 11.13 -12.54
N VAL A 166 -8.93 10.15 -11.77
CA VAL A 166 -9.78 9.06 -12.28
C VAL A 166 -11.14 9.58 -12.70
N SER A 167 -11.83 10.35 -11.84
CA SER A 167 -13.18 10.88 -12.11
C SER A 167 -13.23 11.91 -13.25
N THR A 168 -12.07 12.49 -13.61
CA THR A 168 -11.95 13.46 -14.71
C THR A 168 -11.26 12.89 -15.96
N ASP A 169 -11.11 11.56 -16.05
CA ASP A 169 -10.47 10.83 -17.16
C ASP A 169 -9.03 11.28 -17.50
N LYS A 170 -8.33 11.84 -16.53
CA LYS A 170 -6.96 12.34 -16.70
C LYS A 170 -5.88 11.34 -16.26
N MET A 171 -6.28 10.17 -15.78
CA MET A 171 -5.36 9.13 -15.34
C MET A 171 -5.64 7.81 -16.05
N PRO A 172 -4.70 7.34 -16.90
CA PRO A 172 -4.82 6.03 -17.53
C PRO A 172 -4.76 4.91 -16.49
N LEU A 173 -5.38 3.77 -16.79
CA LEU A 173 -5.36 2.56 -15.96
C LEU A 173 -3.96 1.96 -15.78
N ALA A 174 -3.07 2.19 -16.75
CA ALA A 174 -1.81 1.46 -16.91
C ALA A 174 -0.96 1.23 -15.64
N PRO A 175 -0.77 2.22 -14.73
CA PRO A 175 0.04 2.00 -13.54
C PRO A 175 -0.55 0.98 -12.54
N HIS A 176 -1.88 0.84 -12.53
CA HIS A 176 -2.59 0.02 -11.55
C HIS A 176 -3.32 -1.17 -12.17
N GLU A 177 -3.32 -1.28 -13.50
CA GLU A 177 -4.16 -2.24 -14.22
C GLU A 177 -3.90 -3.67 -13.78
N PHE A 178 -2.63 -4.08 -13.71
CA PHE A 178 -2.32 -5.44 -13.29
C PHE A 178 -2.88 -5.77 -11.90
N ALA A 179 -2.70 -4.86 -10.94
CA ALA A 179 -3.21 -5.06 -9.58
C ALA A 179 -4.74 -5.13 -9.52
N LEU A 180 -5.44 -4.30 -10.34
CA LEU A 180 -6.90 -4.33 -10.45
C LEU A 180 -7.38 -5.63 -11.09
N MET A 181 -6.72 -6.10 -12.16
CA MET A 181 -7.05 -7.38 -12.80
C MET A 181 -6.77 -8.57 -11.88
N ASP A 182 -5.69 -8.53 -11.09
CA ASP A 182 -5.39 -9.58 -10.11
C ASP A 182 -6.39 -9.61 -8.94
N MET A 183 -6.92 -8.45 -8.56
CA MET A 183 -8.03 -8.35 -7.61
C MET A 183 -9.32 -8.96 -8.20
N LEU A 184 -9.67 -8.62 -9.44
CA LEU A 184 -10.85 -9.18 -10.12
C LEU A 184 -10.73 -10.70 -10.27
N PHE A 185 -9.54 -11.22 -10.59
CA PHE A 185 -9.26 -12.66 -10.60
C PHE A 185 -9.50 -13.29 -9.23
N SER A 186 -9.10 -12.61 -8.14
CA SER A 186 -9.32 -13.12 -6.78
C SER A 186 -10.80 -13.16 -6.39
N ASN A 187 -11.62 -12.24 -6.91
CA ASN A 187 -13.08 -12.17 -6.66
C ASN A 187 -13.91 -12.84 -7.76
N GLY A 188 -13.26 -13.43 -8.77
CA GLY A 188 -13.87 -14.19 -9.85
C GLY A 188 -13.42 -15.65 -9.83
N GLU A 189 -12.45 -16.00 -10.68
CA GLU A 189 -12.02 -17.39 -10.87
C GLU A 189 -11.50 -18.06 -9.59
N ALA A 190 -10.73 -17.33 -8.77
CA ALA A 190 -10.18 -17.85 -7.52
C ALA A 190 -11.10 -17.62 -6.30
N PHE A 191 -12.27 -17.03 -6.49
CA PHE A 191 -13.21 -16.81 -5.40
C PHE A 191 -13.82 -18.11 -4.88
N LEU A 192 -14.00 -18.18 -3.55
CA LEU A 192 -14.72 -19.26 -2.88
C LEU A 192 -15.47 -18.69 -1.68
N CYS A 193 -16.75 -19.02 -1.56
CA CYS A 193 -17.53 -18.75 -0.36
C CYS A 193 -18.36 -19.98 -0.02
N ARG A 194 -18.05 -20.65 1.09
CA ARG A 194 -18.70 -21.91 1.51
C ARG A 194 -18.86 -21.99 3.02
N ARG A 195 -20.00 -22.51 3.47
CA ARG A 195 -20.21 -22.88 4.87
C ARG A 195 -19.39 -24.11 5.22
N GLN A 196 -18.99 -24.23 6.46
CA GLN A 196 -18.38 -25.46 6.98
C GLN A 196 -19.36 -26.63 6.81
N PRO A 197 -18.92 -27.80 6.33
CA PRO A 197 -19.77 -28.98 6.22
C PRO A 197 -20.44 -29.33 7.55
N GLY A 198 -21.75 -29.66 7.51
CA GLY A 198 -22.54 -29.98 8.68
C GLY A 198 -23.17 -28.79 9.39
N TYR A 199 -23.00 -27.56 8.89
CA TYR A 199 -23.60 -26.36 9.45
C TYR A 199 -24.52 -25.66 8.45
N ASP A 200 -25.79 -25.49 8.78
CA ASP A 200 -26.74 -24.67 8.00
C ASP A 200 -26.47 -23.17 8.14
N LYS A 201 -25.90 -22.77 9.29
CA LYS A 201 -25.45 -21.41 9.59
C LYS A 201 -24.09 -21.49 10.28
N CYS A 202 -23.20 -20.58 9.90
CA CYS A 202 -21.91 -20.42 10.56
C CYS A 202 -21.90 -19.13 11.37
N ARG A 203 -21.36 -19.20 12.59
CA ARG A 203 -21.17 -18.03 13.45
C ARG A 203 -20.05 -17.14 12.94
N TYR A 204 -19.04 -17.73 12.30
CA TYR A 204 -17.87 -17.04 11.79
C TYR A 204 -17.66 -17.30 10.31
N VAL A 205 -16.93 -16.39 9.64
CA VAL A 205 -16.35 -16.62 8.32
C VAL A 205 -14.87 -16.26 8.34
N PHE A 206 -14.02 -17.19 7.97
CA PHE A 206 -12.60 -16.95 7.84
C PHE A 206 -12.29 -16.28 6.50
N PHE A 207 -11.69 -15.07 6.55
CA PHE A 207 -11.26 -14.28 5.41
C PHE A 207 -9.74 -14.08 5.45
N PRO A 208 -8.93 -14.99 4.86
CA PRO A 208 -7.47 -14.92 4.91
C PRO A 208 -6.89 -13.74 4.11
N GLY A 209 -7.64 -13.25 3.13
CA GLY A 209 -7.22 -12.22 2.18
C GLY A 209 -6.43 -12.78 1.00
N CYS A 210 -6.43 -12.03 -0.12
CA CYS A 210 -5.89 -12.47 -1.41
C CYS A 210 -4.37 -12.76 -1.40
N GLN A 211 -3.59 -12.03 -0.59
CA GLN A 211 -2.14 -12.25 -0.52
C GLN A 211 -1.77 -13.50 0.30
N SER A 212 -2.50 -13.80 1.37
CA SER A 212 -2.27 -15.02 2.15
C SER A 212 -2.55 -16.28 1.30
N SER A 213 -3.65 -16.29 0.58
CA SER A 213 -3.99 -17.39 -0.34
C SER A 213 -3.00 -17.56 -1.50
N ALA A 214 -2.36 -16.46 -1.93
CA ALA A 214 -1.40 -16.46 -3.02
C ALA A 214 0.02 -16.90 -2.60
N ILE A 215 0.42 -16.55 -1.38
CA ILE A 215 1.82 -16.66 -0.93
C ILE A 215 2.00 -17.89 -0.02
N ALA A 216 1.03 -18.15 0.84
CA ALA A 216 1.11 -19.19 1.86
C ALA A 216 -0.18 -20.05 1.93
N PRO A 217 -0.57 -20.74 0.85
CA PRO A 217 -1.81 -21.52 0.81
C PRO A 217 -1.89 -22.59 1.91
N ALA A 218 -0.79 -23.26 2.23
CA ALA A 218 -0.72 -24.24 3.30
C ALA A 218 -1.02 -23.63 4.68
N THR A 219 -0.55 -22.42 4.93
CA THR A 219 -0.86 -21.67 6.17
C THR A 219 -2.34 -21.30 6.26
N VAL A 220 -2.93 -20.90 5.13
CA VAL A 220 -4.37 -20.58 5.07
C VAL A 220 -5.21 -21.82 5.37
N ARG A 221 -4.88 -22.96 4.78
CA ARG A 221 -5.54 -24.23 5.02
C ARG A 221 -5.44 -24.65 6.49
N ALA A 222 -4.23 -24.64 7.05
CA ALA A 222 -4.00 -25.02 8.46
C ALA A 222 -4.78 -24.09 9.42
N ALA A 223 -4.81 -22.78 9.16
CA ALA A 223 -5.57 -21.84 9.95
C ALA A 223 -7.08 -22.11 9.88
N TYR A 224 -7.61 -22.40 8.69
CA TYR A 224 -9.05 -22.71 8.53
C TYR A 224 -9.43 -23.99 9.26
N GLU A 225 -8.64 -25.06 9.09
CA GLU A 225 -8.88 -26.36 9.75
C GLU A 225 -8.82 -26.23 11.28
N ASP A 226 -7.88 -25.46 11.82
CA ASP A 226 -7.76 -25.17 13.26
C ASP A 226 -8.97 -24.38 13.79
N LEU A 227 -9.40 -23.33 13.09
CA LEU A 227 -10.57 -22.55 13.48
C LEU A 227 -11.84 -23.40 13.45
N CYS A 228 -12.02 -24.25 12.43
CA CYS A 228 -13.16 -25.18 12.36
C CYS A 228 -13.18 -26.20 13.51
N ALA A 229 -12.00 -26.64 13.95
CA ALA A 229 -11.90 -27.62 15.04
C ALA A 229 -12.13 -27.03 16.42
N ARG A 230 -11.88 -25.74 16.62
CA ARG A 230 -11.86 -25.12 17.96
C ARG A 230 -12.96 -24.09 18.21
N LEU A 231 -13.55 -23.50 17.17
CA LEU A 231 -14.63 -22.54 17.33
C LEU A 231 -15.99 -23.20 17.26
N GLU A 232 -16.82 -22.94 18.26
CA GLU A 232 -18.20 -23.40 18.28
C GLU A 232 -19.11 -22.54 17.39
N GLY A 233 -20.07 -23.17 16.73
CA GLY A 233 -21.05 -22.50 15.87
C GLY A 233 -20.67 -22.48 14.38
N GLY A 234 -19.57 -23.14 14.01
CA GLY A 234 -19.13 -23.31 12.64
C GLY A 234 -18.39 -22.09 12.05
N VAL A 235 -17.48 -22.37 11.14
CA VAL A 235 -16.64 -21.37 10.45
C VAL A 235 -16.79 -21.53 8.94
N ALA A 236 -17.44 -20.58 8.27
CA ALA A 236 -17.45 -20.50 6.82
C ALA A 236 -16.06 -20.06 6.30
N LEU A 237 -15.76 -20.35 5.05
CA LEU A 237 -14.57 -19.86 4.39
C LEU A 237 -14.92 -18.92 3.25
N MET A 238 -14.25 -17.77 3.16
CA MET A 238 -14.34 -16.86 2.03
C MET A 238 -12.93 -16.54 1.53
N LEU A 239 -12.55 -17.09 0.37
CA LEU A 239 -11.33 -16.74 -0.36
C LEU A 239 -11.67 -15.61 -1.33
N GLY A 240 -10.96 -14.50 -1.23
CA GLY A 240 -11.20 -13.32 -2.06
C GLY A 240 -10.32 -12.14 -1.67
N CYS A 241 -10.57 -11.00 -2.30
CA CYS A 241 -9.93 -9.72 -2.04
C CYS A 241 -10.92 -8.72 -1.44
N CYS A 242 -10.51 -7.98 -0.40
CA CYS A 242 -11.34 -6.98 0.26
C CYS A 242 -11.64 -5.71 -0.57
N GLY A 243 -11.06 -5.58 -1.76
CA GLY A 243 -11.28 -4.40 -2.61
C GLY A 243 -10.33 -3.21 -2.35
N ALA A 244 -9.48 -3.26 -1.33
CA ALA A 244 -8.53 -2.18 -1.00
C ALA A 244 -7.70 -1.70 -2.20
N ILE A 245 -7.44 -2.56 -3.18
CA ILE A 245 -6.73 -2.23 -4.43
C ILE A 245 -7.47 -1.14 -5.21
N CYS A 246 -8.81 -1.20 -5.28
CA CYS A 246 -9.63 -0.18 -5.95
C CYS A 246 -9.58 1.16 -5.21
N ASP A 247 -9.68 1.11 -3.87
CA ASP A 247 -9.57 2.28 -3.01
C ASP A 247 -8.21 2.97 -3.19
N TRP A 248 -7.11 2.19 -3.15
CA TRP A 248 -5.76 2.71 -3.35
C TRP A 248 -5.53 3.26 -4.76
N ALA A 249 -6.20 2.73 -5.76
CA ALA A 249 -6.12 3.22 -7.14
C ALA A 249 -6.99 4.46 -7.40
N GLY A 250 -7.79 4.90 -6.44
CA GLY A 250 -8.76 5.99 -6.61
C GLY A 250 -9.97 5.60 -7.47
N ARG A 251 -10.26 4.30 -7.63
CA ARG A 251 -11.37 3.76 -8.43
C ARG A 251 -12.62 3.57 -7.57
N TYR A 252 -13.23 4.66 -7.16
CA TYR A 252 -14.34 4.66 -6.20
C TYR A 252 -15.55 3.80 -6.65
N GLU A 253 -15.96 3.89 -7.91
CA GLU A 253 -17.08 3.10 -8.43
C GLU A 253 -16.76 1.59 -8.41
N MET A 254 -15.57 1.22 -8.87
CA MET A 254 -15.13 -0.18 -8.83
C MET A 254 -15.00 -0.68 -7.39
N TYR A 255 -14.56 0.17 -6.46
CA TYR A 255 -14.53 -0.14 -5.04
C TYR A 255 -15.93 -0.46 -4.51
N GLY A 256 -16.91 0.39 -4.81
CA GLY A 256 -18.31 0.17 -4.42
C GLY A 256 -18.86 -1.17 -4.94
N GLN A 257 -18.59 -1.50 -6.21
CA GLN A 257 -18.98 -2.78 -6.82
C GLN A 257 -18.34 -3.99 -6.13
N GLN A 258 -17.05 -3.90 -5.79
CA GLN A 258 -16.34 -4.99 -5.09
C GLN A 258 -16.82 -5.15 -3.65
N PHE A 259 -17.12 -4.04 -2.99
CA PHE A 259 -17.68 -4.06 -1.66
C PHE A 259 -19.09 -4.67 -1.64
N GLU A 260 -19.97 -4.24 -2.53
CA GLU A 260 -21.32 -4.80 -2.70
C GLU A 260 -21.26 -6.32 -2.99
N PHE A 261 -20.30 -6.77 -3.79
CA PHE A 261 -20.08 -8.19 -4.03
C PHE A 261 -19.77 -8.94 -2.73
N ILE A 262 -18.84 -8.46 -1.90
CA ILE A 262 -18.49 -9.09 -0.61
C ILE A 262 -19.67 -9.05 0.35
N GLU A 263 -20.36 -7.93 0.46
CA GLU A 263 -21.52 -7.76 1.34
C GLU A 263 -22.64 -8.74 0.95
N ASN A 264 -22.91 -8.92 -0.33
CA ASN A 264 -23.88 -9.90 -0.83
C ASN A 264 -23.50 -11.33 -0.47
N GLU A 265 -22.21 -11.69 -0.52
CA GLU A 265 -21.75 -13.03 -0.11
C GLU A 265 -21.87 -13.22 1.42
N LEU A 266 -21.55 -12.19 2.21
CA LEU A 266 -21.77 -12.22 3.67
C LEU A 266 -23.26 -12.31 4.02
N ALA A 267 -24.13 -11.62 3.28
CA ALA A 267 -25.58 -11.71 3.45
C ALA A 267 -26.11 -13.13 3.21
N LYS A 268 -25.62 -13.84 2.18
CA LYS A 268 -25.95 -15.26 1.91
C LYS A 268 -25.54 -16.19 3.04
N LEU A 269 -24.49 -15.84 3.78
CA LEU A 269 -24.04 -16.56 4.96
C LEU A 269 -24.82 -16.17 6.23
N GLY A 270 -25.60 -15.08 6.21
CA GLY A 270 -26.35 -14.55 7.34
C GLY A 270 -25.54 -13.59 8.21
N TYR A 271 -24.57 -12.87 7.63
CA TYR A 271 -23.67 -11.92 8.30
C TYR A 271 -22.92 -12.51 9.50
N PRO A 272 -22.12 -13.57 9.29
CA PRO A 272 -21.27 -14.10 10.36
C PRO A 272 -20.17 -13.09 10.71
N THR A 273 -19.62 -13.18 11.94
CA THR A 273 -18.43 -12.41 12.31
C THR A 273 -17.25 -12.79 11.42
N VAL A 274 -16.65 -11.82 10.76
CA VAL A 274 -15.50 -12.02 9.86
C VAL A 274 -14.21 -12.13 10.65
N ILE A 275 -13.48 -13.23 10.48
CA ILE A 275 -12.13 -13.42 11.04
C ILE A 275 -11.12 -13.10 9.94
N ALA A 276 -10.48 -11.95 10.02
CA ALA A 276 -9.50 -11.51 9.03
C ALA A 276 -8.08 -11.90 9.42
N ALA A 277 -7.30 -12.47 8.47
CA ALA A 277 -5.87 -12.74 8.67
C ALA A 277 -4.94 -11.70 8.03
N CYS A 278 -5.49 -10.58 7.58
CA CYS A 278 -4.76 -9.46 7.00
C CYS A 278 -5.19 -8.14 7.64
N PRO A 279 -4.24 -7.35 8.21
CA PRO A 279 -4.58 -6.07 8.85
C PRO A 279 -5.22 -5.07 7.88
N SER A 280 -4.81 -5.07 6.60
CA SER A 280 -5.43 -4.20 5.60
C SER A 280 -6.87 -4.61 5.31
N CYS A 281 -7.17 -5.93 5.27
CA CYS A 281 -8.54 -6.40 5.11
C CYS A 281 -9.40 -6.06 6.35
N LYS A 282 -8.86 -6.22 7.57
CA LYS A 282 -9.54 -5.81 8.81
C LYS A 282 -9.89 -4.33 8.76
N LYS A 283 -8.93 -3.48 8.43
CA LYS A 283 -9.12 -2.03 8.34
C LYS A 283 -10.15 -1.65 7.27
N GLU A 284 -10.08 -2.26 6.11
CA GLU A 284 -10.95 -1.94 4.97
C GLU A 284 -12.40 -2.31 5.27
N LEU A 285 -12.64 -3.51 5.77
CA LEU A 285 -13.99 -4.01 6.03
C LEU A 285 -14.59 -3.45 7.32
N SER A 286 -13.80 -3.01 8.31
CA SER A 286 -14.29 -2.42 9.56
C SER A 286 -15.00 -1.07 9.39
N GLY A 287 -14.86 -0.41 8.24
CA GLY A 287 -15.54 0.85 7.93
C GLY A 287 -17.04 0.71 7.60
N HIS A 288 -17.61 -0.49 7.62
CA HIS A 288 -18.95 -0.79 7.14
C HIS A 288 -19.87 -1.30 8.26
N GLU A 289 -21.03 -0.67 8.41
CA GLU A 289 -21.96 -0.87 9.54
C GLU A 289 -22.47 -2.31 9.69
N ASN A 290 -22.60 -3.06 8.60
CA ASN A 290 -23.16 -4.42 8.61
C ASN A 290 -22.10 -5.51 8.81
N ILE A 291 -20.83 -5.18 8.91
CA ILE A 291 -19.73 -6.15 9.00
C ILE A 291 -19.10 -6.11 10.38
N GLU A 292 -19.34 -7.15 11.16
CA GLU A 292 -18.59 -7.42 12.38
C GLU A 292 -17.29 -8.13 12.00
N ILE A 293 -16.12 -7.58 12.39
CA ILE A 293 -14.82 -8.11 12.01
C ILE A 293 -13.82 -8.12 13.17
N VAL A 294 -13.09 -9.22 13.28
CA VAL A 294 -12.02 -9.43 14.26
C VAL A 294 -10.74 -9.89 13.56
N GLY A 295 -9.59 -9.64 14.16
CA GLY A 295 -8.33 -10.20 13.68
C GLY A 295 -8.16 -11.65 14.11
N ILE A 296 -7.57 -12.51 13.28
CA ILE A 296 -7.26 -13.88 13.68
C ILE A 296 -6.35 -13.93 14.91
N TRP A 297 -5.46 -12.96 15.08
CA TRP A 297 -4.59 -12.85 16.27
C TRP A 297 -5.38 -12.56 17.54
N ASP A 298 -6.49 -11.81 17.45
CA ASP A 298 -7.37 -11.55 18.59
C ASP A 298 -8.13 -12.83 18.96
N VAL A 299 -8.62 -13.57 17.96
CA VAL A 299 -9.24 -14.89 18.16
C VAL A 299 -8.25 -15.88 18.79
N LEU A 300 -7.00 -15.95 18.30
CA LEU A 300 -5.96 -16.82 18.85
C LEU A 300 -5.54 -16.43 20.28
N GLN A 301 -5.70 -15.18 20.66
CA GLN A 301 -5.52 -14.77 22.06
C GLN A 301 -6.63 -15.33 22.97
N GLU A 302 -7.87 -15.32 22.50
CA GLU A 302 -9.04 -15.79 23.22
C GLU A 302 -9.05 -17.33 23.36
N ILE A 303 -8.91 -18.04 22.24
CA ILE A 303 -8.98 -19.51 22.22
C ILE A 303 -7.64 -20.21 22.54
N GLY A 304 -6.54 -19.45 22.66
CA GLY A 304 -5.19 -19.97 22.83
C GLY A 304 -4.52 -20.36 21.50
N LEU A 305 -3.24 -20.74 21.56
CA LEU A 305 -2.52 -21.26 20.39
C LEU A 305 -2.88 -22.74 20.14
N PRO A 306 -2.73 -23.25 18.90
CA PRO A 306 -2.87 -24.68 18.61
C PRO A 306 -1.95 -25.51 19.51
N LYS A 307 -2.37 -26.72 19.89
CA LYS A 307 -1.58 -27.60 20.76
C LYS A 307 -0.24 -28.01 20.12
N GLU A 308 -0.20 -28.04 18.80
CA GLU A 308 0.94 -28.38 17.97
C GLU A 308 1.92 -27.21 17.78
N ALA A 309 1.56 -26.00 18.25
CA ALA A 309 2.42 -24.82 18.16
C ALA A 309 3.72 -25.05 18.96
N LYS A 310 4.85 -24.94 18.27
CA LYS A 310 6.17 -25.19 18.87
C LYS A 310 6.75 -23.93 19.49
N ILE A 311 7.39 -24.07 20.63
CA ILE A 311 8.23 -23.01 21.21
C ILE A 311 9.48 -22.89 20.34
N LEU A 312 9.81 -21.65 19.92
CA LEU A 312 10.81 -21.42 18.87
C LEU A 312 12.16 -20.95 19.43
N GLU A 313 12.22 -20.41 20.65
CA GLU A 313 13.44 -19.89 21.31
C GLU A 313 14.34 -19.08 20.34
N ARG A 314 13.73 -18.18 19.58
CA ARG A 314 14.42 -17.38 18.56
C ARG A 314 14.25 -15.89 18.80
N CYS A 315 15.17 -15.09 18.23
CA CYS A 315 15.10 -13.64 18.23
C CYS A 315 14.67 -13.15 16.84
N ALA A 316 13.75 -12.19 16.76
CA ALA A 316 13.31 -11.63 15.50
C ALA A 316 12.91 -10.15 15.64
N ALA A 317 13.14 -9.36 14.60
CA ALA A 317 12.62 -8.01 14.50
C ALA A 317 11.14 -8.05 14.12
N LEU A 318 10.30 -7.35 14.87
CA LEU A 318 8.87 -7.25 14.55
C LEU A 318 8.63 -6.07 13.61
N HIS A 319 7.98 -6.34 12.48
CA HIS A 319 7.48 -5.30 11.59
C HIS A 319 5.99 -5.12 11.75
N ASP A 320 5.58 -3.99 12.32
CA ASP A 320 4.17 -3.62 12.41
C ASP A 320 3.63 -3.19 11.04
N SER A 321 2.56 -3.84 10.60
CA SER A 321 1.93 -3.52 9.32
C SER A 321 1.29 -2.14 9.34
N CYS A 322 1.44 -1.38 8.25
CA CYS A 322 0.74 -0.10 8.09
C CYS A 322 -0.80 -0.23 8.08
N GLY A 323 -1.33 -1.41 7.77
CA GLY A 323 -2.77 -1.72 7.90
C GLY A 323 -3.27 -1.76 9.35
N ALA A 324 -2.38 -2.00 10.32
CA ALA A 324 -2.69 -1.99 11.75
C ALA A 324 -2.27 -0.68 12.44
N ARG A 325 -1.99 0.37 11.70
CA ARG A 325 -1.70 1.69 12.27
C ARG A 325 -2.95 2.24 12.95
N GLY A 326 -2.82 2.60 14.24
CA GLY A 326 -3.92 3.00 15.10
C GLY A 326 -4.70 1.84 15.74
N ASP A 327 -4.37 0.58 15.42
CA ASP A 327 -4.97 -0.61 16.02
C ASP A 327 -4.04 -1.21 17.09
N ALA A 328 -4.04 -0.56 18.26
CA ALA A 328 -3.20 -0.96 19.38
C ALA A 328 -3.57 -2.35 19.94
N GLU A 329 -4.80 -2.82 19.73
CA GLU A 329 -5.24 -4.14 20.15
C GLU A 329 -4.55 -5.22 19.31
N THR A 330 -4.65 -5.14 18.00
CA THR A 330 -3.92 -6.02 17.07
C THR A 330 -2.41 -6.04 17.36
N GLN A 331 -1.80 -4.87 17.57
CA GLN A 331 -0.37 -4.78 17.87
C GLN A 331 0.01 -5.49 19.17
N ARG A 332 -0.84 -5.43 20.19
CA ARG A 332 -0.65 -6.16 21.47
C ARG A 332 -0.85 -7.65 21.29
N SER A 333 -1.95 -8.08 20.65
CA SER A 333 -2.26 -9.49 20.41
C SER A 333 -1.13 -10.20 19.68
N VAL A 334 -0.54 -9.55 18.66
CA VAL A 334 0.63 -10.07 17.90
C VAL A 334 1.84 -10.27 18.82
N ARG A 335 2.17 -9.28 19.65
CA ARG A 335 3.30 -9.36 20.58
C ARG A 335 3.12 -10.47 21.62
N ASP A 336 1.92 -10.62 22.13
CA ASP A 336 1.59 -11.66 23.11
C ASP A 336 1.64 -13.06 22.49
N ILE A 337 1.20 -13.23 21.23
CA ILE A 337 1.35 -14.50 20.50
C ILE A 337 2.84 -14.84 20.33
N LEU A 338 3.65 -13.90 19.86
CA LEU A 338 5.07 -14.11 19.69
C LEU A 338 5.78 -14.49 21.00
N LYS A 339 5.39 -13.85 22.10
CA LYS A 339 5.87 -14.19 23.44
C LYS A 339 5.51 -15.61 23.85
N LYS A 340 4.24 -16.02 23.62
CA LYS A 340 3.79 -17.39 23.89
C LYS A 340 4.54 -18.43 23.05
N LEU A 341 4.97 -18.06 21.83
CA LEU A 341 5.81 -18.89 20.95
C LEU A 341 7.31 -18.87 21.33
N GLY A 342 7.72 -18.17 22.39
CA GLY A 342 9.13 -18.07 22.78
C GLY A 342 9.97 -17.18 21.86
N VAL A 343 9.36 -16.29 21.10
CA VAL A 343 10.09 -15.35 20.24
C VAL A 343 10.46 -14.11 21.04
N SER A 344 11.76 -13.85 21.16
CA SER A 344 12.31 -12.60 21.71
C SER A 344 12.19 -11.49 20.66
N ILE A 345 11.31 -10.53 20.92
CA ILE A 345 11.01 -9.45 19.97
C ILE A 345 12.07 -8.36 20.06
N LEU A 346 12.68 -8.02 18.92
CA LEU A 346 13.46 -6.80 18.74
C LEU A 346 12.54 -5.71 18.19
N GLU A 347 12.22 -4.73 19.03
CA GLU A 347 11.51 -3.52 18.58
C GLU A 347 12.49 -2.63 17.83
N THR A 348 12.12 -2.24 16.61
CA THR A 348 12.93 -1.33 15.80
C THR A 348 12.67 0.13 16.19
N GLU A 349 13.54 1.06 15.79
CA GLU A 349 13.42 2.50 16.08
C GLU A 349 12.03 3.08 15.79
N TYR A 350 11.39 2.61 14.69
CA TYR A 350 10.01 2.95 14.35
C TYR A 350 9.16 1.68 14.37
N SER A 351 8.54 1.39 15.50
CA SER A 351 7.60 0.29 15.69
C SER A 351 6.20 0.81 15.99
N GLY A 352 5.21 -0.07 16.04
CA GLY A 352 3.82 0.28 16.28
C GLY A 352 3.30 1.27 15.24
N ASP A 353 2.65 2.33 15.70
CA ASP A 353 2.07 3.35 14.82
C ASP A 353 3.09 4.15 14.00
N ARG A 354 4.36 4.14 14.40
CA ARG A 354 5.44 4.81 13.66
C ARG A 354 6.07 3.92 12.59
N SER A 355 5.69 2.65 12.49
CA SER A 355 6.29 1.69 11.57
C SER A 355 6.28 2.18 10.12
N PRO A 356 7.39 2.03 9.36
CA PRO A 356 7.44 2.40 7.95
C PRO A 356 6.65 1.43 7.07
N CYS A 357 6.39 1.82 5.84
CA CYS A 357 5.74 0.95 4.86
C CYS A 357 6.76 0.01 4.20
N CYS A 358 6.39 -1.24 3.99
CA CYS A 358 7.16 -2.22 3.23
C CYS A 358 7.17 -2.00 1.70
N GLY A 359 6.41 -1.01 1.19
CA GLY A 359 6.33 -0.70 -0.24
C GLY A 359 5.25 -1.44 -1.04
N TYR A 360 4.44 -2.32 -0.42
CA TYR A 360 3.33 -2.99 -1.10
C TYR A 360 2.07 -2.11 -1.18
N GLY A 361 1.70 -1.45 -0.08
CA GLY A 361 0.50 -0.61 0.02
C GLY A 361 0.48 0.51 -1.01
N GLY A 362 -0.73 1.05 -1.28
CA GLY A 362 -0.93 2.15 -2.24
C GLY A 362 -0.46 1.85 -3.66
N LEU A 363 -0.18 0.59 -4.00
CA LEU A 363 0.28 0.13 -5.32
C LEU A 363 1.65 0.68 -5.74
N THR A 364 2.49 1.05 -4.77
CA THR A 364 3.80 1.66 -5.01
C THR A 364 4.67 0.84 -5.96
N SER A 365 4.83 -0.46 -5.68
CA SER A 365 5.69 -1.34 -6.47
C SER A 365 5.22 -1.54 -7.92
N TYR A 366 3.93 -1.34 -8.19
CA TYR A 366 3.37 -1.40 -9.55
C TYR A 366 3.64 -0.10 -10.32
N THR A 367 3.66 1.04 -9.63
CA THR A 367 3.87 2.36 -10.23
C THR A 367 5.35 2.73 -10.33
N ASN A 368 6.12 2.39 -9.31
CA ASN A 368 7.55 2.68 -9.21
C ASN A 368 8.26 1.56 -8.44
N ARG A 369 8.82 0.58 -9.16
CA ARG A 369 9.52 -0.57 -8.58
C ARG A 369 10.71 -0.15 -7.72
N GLU A 370 11.51 0.83 -8.19
CA GLU A 370 12.67 1.35 -7.47
C GLU A 370 12.28 1.90 -6.10
N LEU A 371 11.26 2.76 -6.05
CA LEU A 371 10.74 3.27 -4.78
C LEU A 371 10.17 2.15 -3.89
N GLY A 372 9.57 1.12 -4.49
CA GLY A 372 9.14 -0.06 -3.75
C GLY A 372 10.30 -0.75 -3.04
N HIS A 373 11.46 -0.88 -3.71
CA HIS A 373 12.71 -1.40 -3.12
C HIS A 373 13.23 -0.48 -2.01
N GLU A 374 13.35 0.83 -2.26
CA GLU A 374 13.80 1.81 -1.27
C GLU A 374 12.96 1.79 0.02
N LEU A 375 11.63 1.60 -0.11
CA LEU A 375 10.73 1.48 1.04
C LEU A 375 11.00 0.22 1.87
N ALA A 376 11.20 -0.92 1.21
CA ALA A 376 11.52 -2.18 1.87
C ALA A 376 12.90 -2.14 2.53
N GLU A 377 13.92 -1.69 1.81
CA GLU A 377 15.28 -1.52 2.32
C GLU A 377 15.31 -0.65 3.56
N LYS A 378 14.60 0.49 3.55
CA LYS A 378 14.50 1.38 4.71
C LYS A 378 13.86 0.71 5.94
N CYS A 379 13.01 -0.29 5.76
CA CYS A 379 12.54 -1.11 6.86
C CYS A 379 13.65 -2.04 7.35
N LEU A 380 14.37 -2.66 6.43
CA LEU A 380 15.37 -3.71 6.69
C LEU A 380 16.69 -3.17 7.24
N GLU A 381 17.06 -1.92 6.96
CA GLU A 381 18.24 -1.24 7.52
C GLU A 381 18.24 -1.14 9.05
N ARG A 382 17.10 -1.37 9.70
CA ARG A 382 16.92 -1.17 11.15
C ARG A 382 17.25 -2.36 12.01
N SER A 383 17.40 -3.53 11.42
CA SER A 383 17.79 -4.74 12.12
C SER A 383 18.38 -5.75 11.15
N ASP A 384 19.46 -6.42 11.58
CA ASP A 384 20.02 -7.57 10.86
C ASP A 384 19.34 -8.89 11.23
N ALA A 385 18.50 -8.91 12.24
CA ALA A 385 17.75 -10.09 12.66
C ALA A 385 16.71 -10.51 11.61
N PRO A 386 16.30 -11.78 11.59
CA PRO A 386 15.13 -12.23 10.86
C PRO A 386 13.90 -11.40 11.22
N TYR A 387 13.05 -11.15 10.23
CA TYR A 387 11.82 -10.37 10.44
C TYR A 387 10.61 -11.28 10.66
N VAL A 388 9.74 -10.85 11.56
CA VAL A 388 8.36 -11.37 11.68
C VAL A 388 7.40 -10.25 11.36
N SER A 389 6.38 -10.57 10.58
CA SER A 389 5.28 -9.66 10.27
C SER A 389 3.94 -10.39 10.38
N TYR A 390 2.86 -9.63 10.54
CA TYR A 390 1.49 -10.15 10.55
C TYR A 390 0.68 -9.66 9.34
N CYS A 391 1.38 -9.23 8.30
CA CYS A 391 0.85 -8.97 6.96
C CYS A 391 1.65 -9.78 5.94
N MET A 392 0.98 -10.66 5.20
CA MET A 392 1.64 -11.55 4.25
C MET A 392 2.36 -10.79 3.12
N ALA A 393 1.81 -9.65 2.69
CA ALA A 393 2.47 -8.80 1.70
C ALA A 393 3.79 -8.19 2.22
N CYS A 394 3.88 -7.86 3.52
CA CYS A 394 5.13 -7.38 4.12
C CYS A 394 6.17 -8.51 4.18
N ARG A 395 5.75 -9.71 4.60
CA ARG A 395 6.60 -10.92 4.62
C ARG A 395 7.19 -11.20 3.22
N ASP A 396 6.33 -11.25 2.20
CA ASP A 396 6.74 -11.50 0.82
C ASP A 396 7.71 -10.42 0.31
N ARG A 397 7.44 -9.16 0.64
CA ARG A 397 8.29 -8.05 0.23
C ARG A 397 9.69 -8.14 0.81
N PHE A 398 9.83 -8.40 2.11
CA PHE A 398 11.13 -8.54 2.76
C PHE A 398 11.89 -9.78 2.28
N ALA A 399 11.20 -10.88 2.03
CA ALA A 399 11.82 -12.08 1.46
C ALA A 399 12.35 -11.84 0.04
N ARG A 400 11.68 -10.99 -0.77
CA ARG A 400 12.18 -10.58 -2.10
C ARG A 400 13.45 -9.74 -2.05
N GLU A 401 13.67 -9.01 -0.96
CA GLU A 401 14.91 -8.28 -0.70
C GLU A 401 16.00 -9.20 -0.07
N GLY A 402 15.78 -10.51 -0.06
CA GLY A 402 16.75 -11.49 0.47
C GLY A 402 16.81 -11.58 2.01
N ARG A 403 15.87 -10.93 2.72
CA ARG A 403 15.84 -11.00 4.20
C ARG A 403 14.99 -12.19 4.66
N GLU A 404 15.53 -13.01 5.58
CA GLU A 404 14.69 -14.01 6.23
C GLU A 404 13.49 -13.33 6.89
N SER A 405 12.30 -13.71 6.43
CA SER A 405 11.05 -13.12 6.88
C SER A 405 9.97 -14.19 7.01
N ARG A 406 9.25 -14.18 8.13
CA ARG A 406 8.14 -15.09 8.41
C ARG A 406 6.87 -14.32 8.72
N HIS A 407 5.76 -14.90 8.33
CA HIS A 407 4.46 -14.43 8.82
C HIS A 407 4.15 -15.08 10.17
N ILE A 408 3.50 -14.35 11.07
CA ILE A 408 3.18 -14.87 12.41
C ILE A 408 2.39 -16.19 12.35
N LEU A 409 1.47 -16.34 11.39
CA LEU A 409 0.69 -17.59 11.23
C LEU A 409 1.56 -18.76 10.73
N GLU A 410 2.65 -18.51 9.99
CA GLU A 410 3.61 -19.58 9.67
C GLU A 410 4.25 -20.12 10.95
N LEU A 411 4.54 -19.24 11.92
CA LEU A 411 5.10 -19.64 13.21
C LEU A 411 4.08 -20.38 14.07
N VAL A 412 2.83 -19.91 14.08
CA VAL A 412 1.72 -20.52 14.84
C VAL A 412 1.41 -21.93 14.35
N TYR A 413 1.34 -22.13 13.04
CA TYR A 413 0.93 -23.40 12.42
C TYR A 413 2.11 -24.27 11.96
N GLY A 414 3.35 -23.83 12.16
CA GLY A 414 4.55 -24.60 11.79
C GLY A 414 4.70 -24.80 10.27
N THR A 415 4.13 -23.91 9.47
CA THR A 415 4.20 -23.94 8.01
C THR A 415 5.35 -23.08 7.48
N ASP A 416 5.67 -23.23 6.20
CA ASP A 416 6.67 -22.42 5.50
C ASP A 416 6.14 -22.03 4.11
N ALA A 417 6.02 -20.73 3.86
CA ALA A 417 5.63 -20.22 2.55
C ALA A 417 6.74 -20.31 1.50
N GLY A 418 7.97 -20.65 1.91
CA GLY A 418 9.11 -20.79 1.00
C GLY A 418 9.57 -19.47 0.38
N ALA A 419 10.17 -19.58 -0.82
CA ALA A 419 10.58 -18.44 -1.61
C ALA A 419 9.36 -17.61 -2.08
N PRO A 420 9.53 -16.29 -2.29
CA PRO A 420 8.46 -15.44 -2.78
C PRO A 420 7.94 -15.89 -4.16
N PRO A 421 6.68 -16.29 -4.30
CA PRO A 421 6.13 -16.73 -5.58
C PRO A 421 6.06 -15.59 -6.60
N ASP A 422 6.28 -15.88 -7.88
CA ASP A 422 6.08 -14.92 -8.96
C ASP A 422 4.58 -14.57 -9.15
N ILE A 423 4.28 -13.66 -10.07
CA ILE A 423 2.89 -13.21 -10.30
C ILE A 423 1.97 -14.33 -10.83
N SER A 424 2.52 -15.26 -11.62
CA SER A 424 1.78 -16.41 -12.15
C SER A 424 1.58 -17.49 -11.09
N GLU A 425 2.62 -17.77 -10.31
CA GLU A 425 2.56 -18.68 -9.17
C GLU A 425 1.55 -18.20 -8.12
N LYS A 426 1.45 -16.88 -7.88
CA LYS A 426 0.43 -16.31 -6.99
C LYS A 426 -1.00 -16.61 -7.44
N ARG A 427 -1.28 -16.56 -8.75
CA ARG A 427 -2.59 -16.95 -9.28
C ARG A 427 -2.81 -18.45 -9.22
N TYR A 428 -1.79 -19.23 -9.61
CA TYR A 428 -1.83 -20.67 -9.52
C TYR A 428 -2.11 -21.16 -8.10
N ASN A 429 -1.41 -20.62 -7.10
CA ASN A 429 -1.60 -20.96 -5.69
C ASN A 429 -3.02 -20.69 -5.19
N ARG A 430 -3.65 -19.58 -5.61
CA ARG A 430 -5.05 -19.29 -5.25
C ARG A 430 -6.02 -20.31 -5.85
N LEU A 431 -5.82 -20.70 -7.11
CA LEU A 431 -6.66 -21.72 -7.76
C LEU A 431 -6.44 -23.09 -7.15
N THR A 432 -5.18 -23.47 -6.91
CA THR A 432 -4.83 -24.75 -6.29
C THR A 432 -5.46 -24.86 -4.89
N LEU A 433 -5.29 -23.82 -4.06
CA LEU A 433 -5.90 -23.78 -2.73
C LEU A 433 -7.43 -23.93 -2.80
N LYS A 434 -8.09 -23.19 -3.69
CA LYS A 434 -9.54 -23.32 -3.91
C LYS A 434 -9.92 -24.75 -4.28
N ASN A 435 -9.24 -25.34 -5.26
CA ASN A 435 -9.56 -26.67 -5.79
C ASN A 435 -9.30 -27.77 -4.74
N GLU A 436 -8.18 -27.70 -4.02
CA GLU A 436 -7.88 -28.63 -2.94
C GLU A 436 -8.93 -28.57 -1.83
N LEU A 437 -9.31 -27.38 -1.39
CA LEU A 437 -10.32 -27.21 -0.35
C LEU A 437 -11.69 -27.71 -0.82
N LEU A 438 -12.11 -27.40 -2.06
CA LEU A 438 -13.38 -27.89 -2.62
C LEU A 438 -13.41 -29.42 -2.63
N ARG A 439 -12.34 -30.06 -3.10
CA ARG A 439 -12.23 -31.52 -3.15
C ARG A 439 -12.17 -32.14 -1.76
N ASP A 440 -11.29 -31.66 -0.89
CA ASP A 440 -10.93 -32.34 0.35
C ASP A 440 -11.94 -32.08 1.48
N ILE A 441 -12.59 -30.90 1.49
CA ILE A 441 -13.53 -30.50 2.55
C ILE A 441 -14.99 -30.63 2.10
N TRP A 442 -15.30 -30.23 0.86
CA TRP A 442 -16.69 -30.24 0.36
C TRP A 442 -17.02 -31.41 -0.56
N GLY A 443 -16.00 -32.19 -1.00
CA GLY A 443 -16.21 -33.34 -1.90
C GLY A 443 -16.68 -32.94 -3.29
N GLU A 444 -16.40 -31.69 -3.71
CA GLU A 444 -16.78 -31.18 -5.03
C GLU A 444 -15.73 -31.58 -6.09
N GLU A 445 -16.20 -31.88 -7.32
CA GLU A 445 -15.30 -32.03 -8.46
C GLU A 445 -14.66 -30.69 -8.83
N THR A 446 -13.39 -30.71 -9.17
CA THR A 446 -12.60 -29.50 -9.44
C THR A 446 -12.05 -29.51 -10.86
N MET A 447 -11.73 -28.34 -11.41
CA MET A 447 -11.10 -28.22 -12.72
C MET A 447 -9.72 -28.89 -12.73
N ASN A 448 -9.44 -29.69 -13.78
CA ASN A 448 -8.08 -30.12 -14.06
C ASN A 448 -7.25 -28.90 -14.51
N MET A 449 -6.14 -28.67 -13.85
CA MET A 449 -5.21 -27.58 -14.15
C MET A 449 -3.99 -28.04 -14.96
N ASP A 450 -3.91 -29.35 -15.30
CA ASP A 450 -2.81 -29.90 -16.06
C ASP A 450 -2.89 -29.47 -17.52
N LEU A 451 -1.76 -29.08 -18.07
CA LEU A 451 -1.65 -28.78 -19.50
C LEU A 451 -1.53 -30.11 -20.31
N PRO A 452 -2.14 -30.20 -21.48
CA PRO A 452 -2.02 -31.38 -22.36
C PRO A 452 -0.69 -31.42 -23.10
N TYR A 453 0.27 -30.55 -22.79
CA TYR A 453 1.60 -30.43 -23.37
C TYR A 453 2.61 -29.93 -22.33
N LYS A 454 3.87 -30.25 -22.54
CA LYS A 454 4.96 -29.73 -21.73
C LYS A 454 5.21 -28.26 -22.08
N LEU A 455 5.38 -27.39 -21.07
CA LEU A 455 5.65 -25.98 -21.24
C LEU A 455 6.83 -25.55 -20.36
N GLU A 456 7.90 -25.14 -21.01
CA GLU A 456 9.11 -24.65 -20.36
C GLU A 456 9.35 -23.16 -20.70
N PHE A 457 10.09 -22.48 -19.86
CA PHE A 457 10.41 -21.07 -20.02
C PHE A 457 11.89 -20.84 -19.81
N ASP A 458 12.52 -20.15 -20.73
CA ASP A 458 13.88 -19.65 -20.53
C ASP A 458 13.93 -18.59 -19.43
N GLU A 459 15.06 -18.50 -18.75
CA GLU A 459 15.29 -17.47 -17.74
C GLU A 459 15.08 -16.05 -18.29
N ALA A 460 15.52 -15.78 -19.53
CA ALA A 460 15.31 -14.51 -20.20
C ALA A 460 13.81 -14.23 -20.47
N ALA A 461 13.03 -15.25 -20.81
CA ALA A 461 11.59 -15.13 -20.98
C ALA A 461 10.90 -14.82 -19.65
N LEU A 462 11.23 -15.54 -18.57
CA LEU A 462 10.68 -15.30 -17.24
C LEU A 462 10.97 -13.87 -16.75
N LYS A 463 12.21 -13.38 -16.95
CA LYS A 463 12.58 -12.01 -16.60
C LYS A 463 11.77 -10.98 -17.38
N MET A 464 11.61 -11.17 -18.70
CA MET A 464 10.82 -10.27 -19.55
C MET A 464 9.35 -10.26 -19.16
N MET A 465 8.80 -11.44 -18.82
CA MET A 465 7.42 -11.59 -18.36
C MET A 465 7.21 -10.85 -17.02
N ASP A 466 8.13 -10.98 -16.07
CA ASP A 466 8.05 -10.25 -14.80
C ASP A 466 8.13 -8.74 -15.00
N GLU A 467 9.08 -8.25 -15.83
CA GLU A 467 9.22 -6.83 -16.14
C GLU A 467 7.97 -6.22 -16.78
N ARG A 468 7.25 -7.00 -17.60
CA ARG A 468 6.05 -6.58 -18.35
C ARG A 468 4.74 -7.03 -17.74
N MET A 469 4.79 -7.72 -16.59
CA MET A 469 3.63 -8.29 -15.90
C MET A 469 2.80 -9.22 -16.82
N ILE A 470 3.47 -10.07 -17.58
CA ILE A 470 2.85 -11.10 -18.42
C ILE A 470 2.74 -12.39 -17.60
N LEU A 471 1.56 -12.98 -17.57
CA LEU A 471 1.30 -14.22 -16.83
C LEU A 471 1.62 -15.45 -17.68
N LYS A 472 1.96 -16.56 -17.03
CA LYS A 472 2.05 -17.87 -17.71
C LYS A 472 0.72 -18.25 -18.36
N SER A 473 -0.42 -17.90 -17.75
CA SER A 473 -1.75 -18.08 -18.33
C SER A 473 -1.96 -17.28 -19.62
N ASP A 474 -1.40 -16.08 -19.74
CA ASP A 474 -1.48 -15.30 -20.98
C ASP A 474 -0.72 -16.02 -22.10
N VAL A 475 0.47 -16.56 -21.78
CA VAL A 475 1.28 -17.35 -22.72
C VAL A 475 0.56 -18.62 -23.14
N ILE A 476 -0.04 -19.35 -22.19
CA ILE A 476 -0.85 -20.54 -22.46
C ILE A 476 -1.99 -20.20 -23.42
N SER A 477 -2.73 -19.12 -23.16
CA SER A 477 -3.82 -18.68 -24.06
C SER A 477 -3.32 -18.37 -25.49
N VAL A 478 -2.10 -17.85 -25.64
CA VAL A 478 -1.49 -17.62 -26.97
C VAL A 478 -1.14 -18.94 -27.65
N ILE A 479 -0.59 -19.90 -26.91
CA ILE A 479 -0.26 -21.24 -27.43
C ILE A 479 -1.53 -22.00 -27.81
N ASP A 480 -2.58 -21.94 -27.00
CA ASP A 480 -3.85 -22.60 -27.29
C ASP A 480 -4.50 -22.03 -28.56
N ALA A 481 -4.47 -20.71 -28.73
CA ALA A 481 -4.93 -20.06 -29.97
C ALA A 481 -4.12 -20.51 -31.21
N TYR A 482 -2.80 -20.68 -31.05
CA TYR A 482 -1.97 -21.27 -32.12
C TYR A 482 -2.36 -22.73 -32.42
N ARG A 483 -2.56 -23.54 -31.40
CA ARG A 483 -2.96 -24.95 -31.58
C ARG A 483 -4.30 -25.09 -32.29
N GLU A 484 -5.20 -24.16 -32.14
CA GLU A 484 -6.49 -24.11 -32.80
C GLU A 484 -6.39 -23.61 -34.26
N SER A 485 -5.58 -22.58 -34.51
CA SER A 485 -5.52 -21.89 -35.80
C SER A 485 -4.40 -22.37 -36.74
N GLY A 486 -3.29 -22.85 -36.18
CA GLY A 486 -2.05 -23.15 -36.89
C GLY A 486 -1.29 -21.88 -37.36
N GLU A 487 -1.73 -20.67 -36.97
CA GLU A 487 -1.13 -19.42 -37.42
C GLU A 487 0.13 -19.05 -36.60
N ALA A 488 1.30 -19.14 -37.23
CA ALA A 488 2.58 -18.68 -36.66
C ALA A 488 3.40 -17.94 -37.73
N ILE A 489 4.36 -17.14 -37.27
CA ILE A 489 5.37 -16.50 -38.10
C ILE A 489 6.72 -17.04 -37.67
N GLU A 490 7.50 -17.55 -38.60
CA GLU A 490 8.88 -17.97 -38.31
C GLU A 490 9.81 -16.76 -38.42
N ASP A 491 10.57 -16.51 -37.35
CA ASP A 491 11.61 -15.49 -37.32
C ASP A 491 12.85 -16.02 -38.06
N ALA A 492 13.18 -15.38 -39.19
CA ALA A 492 14.25 -15.84 -40.08
C ALA A 492 15.65 -15.77 -39.43
N ASP A 493 15.84 -14.92 -38.43
CA ASP A 493 17.15 -14.75 -37.77
C ASP A 493 17.36 -15.78 -36.66
N THR A 494 16.32 -16.14 -35.95
CA THR A 494 16.39 -17.02 -34.76
C THR A 494 15.80 -18.40 -34.98
N GLY A 495 14.97 -18.59 -36.01
CA GLY A 495 14.20 -19.81 -36.26
C GLY A 495 13.07 -20.03 -35.22
N TYR A 496 12.74 -19.03 -34.41
CA TYR A 496 11.67 -19.14 -33.43
C TYR A 496 10.31 -18.98 -34.09
N LEU A 497 9.33 -19.74 -33.59
CA LEU A 497 7.94 -19.51 -33.92
C LEU A 497 7.39 -18.33 -33.10
N MET A 498 6.92 -17.32 -33.81
CA MET A 498 6.30 -16.13 -33.25
C MET A 498 4.78 -16.28 -33.28
N LEU A 499 4.21 -16.53 -32.13
CA LEU A 499 2.77 -16.66 -31.93
C LEU A 499 2.17 -15.35 -31.45
N ARG A 500 0.90 -15.11 -31.77
CA ARG A 500 0.17 -13.98 -31.25
C ARG A 500 -1.28 -14.31 -30.94
N ALA A 501 -1.80 -13.72 -29.87
CA ALA A 501 -3.23 -13.68 -29.61
C ALA A 501 -3.63 -12.33 -29.03
N ARG A 502 -4.87 -11.93 -29.26
CA ARG A 502 -5.45 -10.74 -28.65
C ARG A 502 -6.37 -11.16 -27.51
N LEU A 503 -5.95 -10.89 -26.29
CA LEU A 503 -6.72 -11.16 -25.08
C LEU A 503 -7.28 -9.82 -24.57
N GLY A 504 -8.58 -9.64 -24.75
CA GLY A 504 -9.23 -8.36 -24.45
C GLY A 504 -8.65 -7.19 -25.29
N ASN A 505 -8.08 -6.20 -24.62
CA ASN A 505 -7.49 -5.01 -25.26
C ASN A 505 -5.97 -5.10 -25.46
N VAL A 506 -5.34 -6.23 -25.10
CA VAL A 506 -3.90 -6.42 -25.18
C VAL A 506 -3.58 -7.50 -26.20
N THR A 507 -2.62 -7.25 -27.08
CA THR A 507 -2.06 -8.26 -27.98
C THR A 507 -0.78 -8.79 -27.34
N PHE A 508 -0.74 -10.09 -27.13
CA PHE A 508 0.43 -10.81 -26.63
C PHE A 508 1.15 -11.48 -27.76
N TRP A 509 2.46 -11.45 -27.69
CA TRP A 509 3.37 -12.14 -28.58
C TRP A 509 4.26 -13.08 -27.80
N VAL A 510 4.40 -14.30 -28.29
CA VAL A 510 5.23 -15.34 -27.67
C VAL A 510 6.16 -15.90 -28.75
N ALA A 511 7.45 -15.81 -28.51
CA ALA A 511 8.46 -16.49 -29.31
C ALA A 511 8.82 -17.81 -28.61
N LEU A 512 8.71 -18.92 -29.28
CA LEU A 512 8.98 -20.24 -28.74
C LEU A 512 9.66 -21.18 -29.73
N THR A 513 10.21 -22.28 -29.22
CA THR A 513 10.59 -23.46 -29.98
C THR A 513 9.64 -24.60 -29.63
N GLU A 514 9.29 -25.41 -30.63
CA GLU A 514 8.42 -26.57 -30.50
C GLU A 514 9.24 -27.86 -30.71
N ASP A 515 8.98 -28.87 -29.91
CA ASP A 515 9.54 -30.20 -30.04
C ASP A 515 8.44 -31.28 -29.87
N GLU A 516 8.80 -32.58 -29.88
CA GLU A 516 7.85 -33.68 -29.77
C GLU A 516 7.12 -33.71 -28.40
N GLU A 517 7.67 -33.09 -27.36
CA GLU A 517 7.11 -33.10 -26.01
C GLU A 517 6.28 -31.84 -25.68
N GLY A 518 6.54 -30.72 -26.38
CA GLY A 518 5.82 -29.48 -26.10
C GLY A 518 6.53 -28.20 -26.58
N TYR A 519 6.52 -27.19 -25.75
CA TYR A 519 6.95 -25.83 -26.10
C TYR A 519 7.97 -25.29 -25.11
N THR A 520 9.00 -24.58 -25.61
CA THR A 520 9.92 -23.80 -24.80
C THR A 520 9.81 -22.33 -25.18
N VAL A 521 9.33 -21.50 -24.25
CA VAL A 521 9.16 -20.05 -24.43
C VAL A 521 10.49 -19.34 -24.31
N ARG A 522 10.89 -18.63 -25.35
CA ARG A 522 12.14 -17.87 -25.45
C ARG A 522 11.95 -16.39 -25.14
N ARG A 523 10.82 -15.81 -25.55
CA ARG A 523 10.46 -14.40 -25.30
C ARG A 523 8.95 -14.25 -25.21
N ALA A 524 8.49 -13.29 -24.40
CA ALA A 524 7.10 -12.87 -24.37
C ALA A 524 7.01 -11.35 -24.22
N TYR A 525 6.15 -10.70 -25.00
CA TYR A 525 5.88 -9.27 -24.89
C TYR A 525 4.43 -8.96 -25.25
N SER A 526 3.97 -7.78 -24.86
CA SER A 526 2.60 -7.35 -25.09
C SER A 526 2.53 -5.89 -25.52
N HIS A 527 1.47 -5.52 -26.25
CA HIS A 527 1.15 -4.14 -26.60
C HIS A 527 -0.35 -3.94 -26.77
N ARG A 528 -0.76 -2.66 -26.73
CA ARG A 528 -2.17 -2.25 -26.90
C ARG A 528 -2.46 -1.65 -28.26
N MET A 529 -1.50 -1.63 -29.16
CA MET A 529 -1.70 -1.09 -30.51
C MET A 529 -2.66 -1.95 -31.31
N ASN A 530 -3.63 -1.32 -31.98
CA ASN A 530 -4.41 -1.94 -33.03
C ASN A 530 -3.64 -1.82 -34.33
N VAL A 531 -3.16 -2.94 -34.87
CA VAL A 531 -2.65 -2.95 -36.24
C VAL A 531 -3.85 -2.98 -37.17
N VAL A 532 -4.21 -1.82 -37.70
CA VAL A 532 -5.24 -1.74 -38.76
C VAL A 532 -4.56 -2.14 -40.07
N LYS A 533 -4.98 -3.28 -40.66
CA LYS A 533 -4.59 -3.59 -42.05
C LYS A 533 -5.09 -2.41 -42.91
N ARG A 534 -4.19 -1.71 -43.63
CA ARG A 534 -4.64 -0.85 -44.71
C ARG A 534 -5.44 -1.73 -45.67
N GLN A 535 -6.71 -1.36 -45.86
CA GLN A 535 -7.47 -1.86 -47.00
C GLN A 535 -6.73 -1.29 -48.24
N GLU A 536 -6.15 -2.17 -49.06
CA GLU A 536 -5.65 -1.85 -50.41
C GLU A 536 -6.84 -1.50 -51.33
#